data_2347fe197d2a5271cfb89f79e1279c81
#
_entry.id   2347fe197d2a5271cfb89f79e1279c81
#
_cell.length_a   1.000
_cell.length_b   1.000
_cell.length_c   1.000
_cell.angle_alpha   90.00
_cell.angle_beta   90.00
_cell.angle_gamma   90.00
#
_symmetry.space_group_name_H-M   'P 1'
#
loop_
_entity.id
_entity.type
_entity.pdbx_description
1 polymer ?
#
loop_
_entity_poly.entity_id
_entity_poly.type
_entity_poly.pdbx_seq_one_letter_code
_entity_poly.pdbx_strand_id
1 'polypeptide(L)'
;HSSTSIGAALGMAVADRLSGSNARSVAVIGDGAMTAGQAFEALNNAGDMKVNLLVVLNDNEMSISPNVGALPKYLARNVMRDMRGVLHEIKQHSTKVLDKLPASVKEIAQKAEHTIKTIASESEHVQQSLSLFENFGFAYTGAVDGHNIGQLVSVLKELRKREGPLLLHIITKKGHGYQLAENDPVKYHAIGKQPAPESAGATQKQPAPPTYTQVFGQWLCDQAAADQRLVAI
;
A
#
# COMPACT_ATOMS: atom_id res chain seq x y z
N HIS A 1 6.41 14.45 -6.34
CA HIS A 1 6.46 13.33 -7.28
C HIS A 1 6.25 12.02 -6.54
N SER A 2 5.57 11.07 -7.17
CA SER A 2 5.47 9.70 -6.66
C SER A 2 6.87 9.10 -6.54
N SER A 3 7.06 8.19 -5.57
CA SER A 3 8.27 7.38 -5.38
C SER A 3 9.52 8.10 -4.86
N THR A 4 9.49 9.42 -4.65
CA THR A 4 10.67 10.19 -4.18
C THR A 4 10.77 10.33 -2.66
N SER A 5 9.73 9.96 -1.90
CA SER A 5 9.64 10.25 -0.46
C SER A 5 10.76 9.58 0.35
N ILE A 6 11.14 8.34 0.01
CA ILE A 6 12.17 7.60 0.73
C ILE A 6 13.53 8.26 0.54
N GLY A 7 13.91 8.59 -0.71
CA GLY A 7 15.18 9.25 -1.02
C GLY A 7 15.29 10.62 -0.37
N ALA A 8 14.21 11.42 -0.38
CA ALA A 8 14.18 12.72 0.28
C ALA A 8 14.33 12.57 1.80
N ALA A 9 13.60 11.67 2.44
CA ALA A 9 13.70 11.43 3.87
C ALA A 9 15.06 10.83 4.27
N LEU A 10 15.66 9.99 3.42
CA LEU A 10 17.02 9.51 3.61
C LEU A 10 18.03 10.66 3.66
N GLY A 11 17.94 11.61 2.71
CA GLY A 11 18.79 12.78 2.71
C GLY A 11 18.64 13.62 3.98
N MET A 12 17.41 13.80 4.49
CA MET A 12 17.13 14.48 5.75
C MET A 12 17.76 13.72 6.93
N ALA A 13 17.58 12.39 7.02
CA ALA A 13 18.13 11.56 8.08
C ALA A 13 19.68 11.57 8.09
N VAL A 14 20.31 11.63 6.92
CA VAL A 14 21.77 11.77 6.80
C VAL A 14 22.22 13.15 7.31
N ALA A 15 21.52 14.22 6.93
CA ALA A 15 21.81 15.57 7.40
C ALA A 15 21.67 15.69 8.93
N ASP A 16 20.61 15.11 9.49
CA ASP A 16 20.40 15.06 10.95
C ASP A 16 21.55 14.34 11.66
N ARG A 17 21.96 13.19 11.13
CA ARG A 17 23.11 12.45 11.70
C ARG A 17 24.41 13.25 11.63
N LEU A 18 24.69 13.91 10.52
CA LEU A 18 25.90 14.72 10.34
C LEU A 18 25.92 15.96 11.26
N SER A 19 24.76 16.53 11.55
CA SER A 19 24.63 17.66 12.48
C SER A 19 24.55 17.27 13.96
N GLY A 20 24.59 15.96 14.28
CA GLY A 20 24.40 15.46 15.64
C GLY A 20 22.99 15.63 16.18
N SER A 21 22.00 15.85 15.30
CA SER A 21 20.59 15.95 15.65
C SER A 21 20.00 14.58 16.01
N ASN A 22 19.09 14.53 16.99
CA ASN A 22 18.29 13.34 17.31
C ASN A 22 16.95 13.32 16.56
N ALA A 23 16.78 14.13 15.53
CA ALA A 23 15.58 14.16 14.71
C ALA A 23 15.39 12.82 13.99
N ARG A 24 14.16 12.52 13.61
CA ARG A 24 13.79 11.29 12.92
C ARG A 24 13.03 11.64 11.66
N SER A 25 13.47 11.12 10.55
CA SER A 25 12.82 11.32 9.26
C SER A 25 11.78 10.24 9.01
N VAL A 26 10.62 10.64 8.48
CA VAL A 26 9.53 9.74 8.14
C VAL A 26 9.19 9.90 6.66
N ALA A 27 9.21 8.80 5.93
CA ALA A 27 8.73 8.74 4.54
C ALA A 27 7.41 7.99 4.50
N VAL A 28 6.38 8.58 3.89
CA VAL A 28 5.14 7.87 3.55
C VAL A 28 5.13 7.59 2.07
N ILE A 29 4.86 6.34 1.69
CA ILE A 29 4.85 5.90 0.30
C ILE A 29 3.69 4.93 0.07
N GLY A 30 2.98 5.08 -1.06
CA GLY A 30 1.98 4.11 -1.47
C GLY A 30 2.60 2.88 -2.14
N ASP A 31 1.90 1.76 -2.11
CA ASP A 31 2.30 0.50 -2.73
C ASP A 31 2.57 0.62 -4.22
N GLY A 32 1.74 1.35 -4.97
CA GLY A 32 1.99 1.67 -6.38
C GLY A 32 3.27 2.49 -6.59
N ALA A 33 3.54 3.48 -5.74
CA ALA A 33 4.76 4.29 -5.81
C ALA A 33 6.02 3.50 -5.39
N MET A 34 5.87 2.48 -4.55
CA MET A 34 6.95 1.58 -4.12
C MET A 34 7.50 0.73 -5.29
N THR A 35 6.75 0.55 -6.39
CA THR A 35 7.20 -0.22 -7.56
C THR A 35 8.30 0.46 -8.37
N ALA A 36 8.55 1.75 -8.17
CA ALA A 36 9.56 2.50 -8.94
C ALA A 36 10.98 2.17 -8.48
N GLY A 37 11.92 2.09 -9.44
CA GLY A 37 13.32 1.76 -9.19
C GLY A 37 13.98 2.67 -8.15
N GLN A 38 13.70 3.99 -8.21
CA GLN A 38 14.25 4.95 -7.25
C GLN A 38 13.82 4.69 -5.78
N ALA A 39 12.66 4.06 -5.55
CA ALA A 39 12.25 3.65 -4.21
C ALA A 39 13.13 2.50 -3.71
N PHE A 40 13.45 1.53 -4.55
CA PHE A 40 14.35 0.42 -4.24
C PHE A 40 15.79 0.88 -4.03
N GLU A 41 16.30 1.79 -4.85
CA GLU A 41 17.61 2.41 -4.65
C GLU A 41 17.71 3.11 -3.30
N ALA A 42 16.70 3.89 -2.94
CA ALA A 42 16.66 4.58 -1.67
C ALA A 42 16.57 3.61 -0.46
N LEU A 43 15.77 2.54 -0.57
CA LEU A 43 15.70 1.49 0.45
C LEU A 43 17.04 0.79 0.63
N ASN A 44 17.68 0.36 -0.46
CA ASN A 44 18.97 -0.30 -0.43
C ASN A 44 20.03 0.58 0.26
N ASN A 45 20.08 1.86 -0.08
CA ASN A 45 21.04 2.79 0.50
C ASN A 45 20.72 3.10 1.99
N ALA A 46 19.45 3.30 2.33
CA ALA A 46 19.04 3.58 3.70
C ALA A 46 19.35 2.42 4.65
N GLY A 47 19.15 1.18 4.18
CA GLY A 47 19.46 -0.02 4.95
C GLY A 47 20.95 -0.19 5.24
N ASP A 48 21.81 0.08 4.26
CA ASP A 48 23.27 0.05 4.42
C ASP A 48 23.75 1.16 5.38
N MET A 49 23.24 2.37 5.22
CA MET A 49 23.61 3.52 6.04
C MET A 49 23.10 3.44 7.50
N LYS A 50 22.13 2.60 7.80
CA LYS A 50 21.54 2.40 9.14
C LYS A 50 21.11 3.71 9.81
N VAL A 51 20.50 4.60 9.03
CA VAL A 51 20.00 5.89 9.53
C VAL A 51 18.65 5.75 10.24
N ASN A 52 18.30 6.70 11.11
CA ASN A 52 17.02 6.75 11.79
C ASN A 52 15.90 7.21 10.82
N LEU A 53 15.44 6.30 9.99
CA LEU A 53 14.41 6.51 8.98
C LEU A 53 13.23 5.56 9.23
N LEU A 54 12.02 6.11 9.33
CA LEU A 54 10.78 5.33 9.29
C LEU A 54 10.14 5.43 7.92
N VAL A 55 10.01 4.32 7.22
CA VAL A 55 9.21 4.22 6.00
C VAL A 55 7.83 3.67 6.37
N VAL A 56 6.78 4.41 6.06
CA VAL A 56 5.38 3.98 6.20
C VAL A 56 4.89 3.59 4.80
N LEU A 57 4.74 2.29 4.58
CA LEU A 57 4.16 1.74 3.36
C LEU A 57 2.65 1.69 3.52
N ASN A 58 1.95 2.55 2.78
CA ASN A 58 0.49 2.58 2.71
C ASN A 58 0.02 1.68 1.57
N ASP A 59 -0.39 0.48 1.91
CA ASP A 59 -0.84 -0.54 0.96
C ASP A 59 -2.37 -0.52 0.86
N ASN A 60 -2.89 -0.21 -0.31
CA ASN A 60 -4.31 -0.27 -0.64
C ASN A 60 -4.58 -1.03 -1.94
N GLU A 61 -3.58 -1.78 -2.43
CA GLU A 61 -3.61 -2.60 -3.64
C GLU A 61 -3.88 -1.78 -4.92
N MET A 62 -3.78 -0.44 -4.84
CA MET A 62 -4.11 0.44 -5.95
C MET A 62 -3.09 1.57 -6.14
N SER A 63 -2.77 1.81 -7.41
CA SER A 63 -2.23 3.05 -7.92
C SER A 63 -3.38 3.98 -8.36
N ILE A 64 -3.46 4.35 -9.63
CA ILE A 64 -4.71 4.87 -10.24
C ILE A 64 -5.67 3.69 -10.44
N SER A 65 -5.21 2.65 -11.11
CA SER A 65 -5.84 1.33 -11.30
C SER A 65 -5.28 0.32 -10.29
N PRO A 66 -5.82 -0.90 -10.21
CA PRO A 66 -5.21 -1.99 -9.46
C PRO A 66 -3.74 -2.19 -9.84
N ASN A 67 -2.90 -2.44 -8.85
CA ASN A 67 -1.48 -2.65 -9.06
C ASN A 67 -1.20 -3.96 -9.80
N VAL A 68 -0.18 -3.94 -10.67
CA VAL A 68 0.29 -5.10 -11.41
C VAL A 68 1.76 -5.40 -11.08
N GLY A 69 2.20 -6.63 -11.37
CA GLY A 69 3.58 -7.05 -11.16
C GLY A 69 3.79 -7.99 -9.97
N ALA A 70 5.04 -8.24 -9.62
CA ALA A 70 5.41 -9.19 -8.58
C ALA A 70 5.30 -8.61 -7.15
N LEU A 71 5.55 -7.31 -6.99
CA LEU A 71 5.56 -6.66 -5.67
C LEU A 71 4.20 -6.73 -4.94
N PRO A 72 3.05 -6.46 -5.57
CA PRO A 72 1.75 -6.65 -4.92
C PRO A 72 1.53 -8.07 -4.43
N LYS A 73 1.90 -9.08 -5.22
CA LYS A 73 1.81 -10.50 -4.82
C LYS A 73 2.73 -10.83 -3.64
N TYR A 74 3.89 -10.19 -3.60
CA TYR A 74 4.84 -10.33 -2.51
C TYR A 74 4.30 -9.70 -1.22
N LEU A 75 3.75 -8.48 -1.27
CA LEU A 75 3.16 -7.79 -0.12
C LEU A 75 1.98 -8.59 0.44
N ALA A 76 1.08 -9.06 -0.40
CA ALA A 76 -0.04 -9.91 0.01
C ALA A 76 0.42 -11.18 0.74
N ARG A 77 1.51 -11.82 0.28
CA ARG A 77 2.12 -12.99 0.96
C ARG A 77 2.67 -12.64 2.34
N ASN A 78 3.29 -11.48 2.51
CA ASN A 78 3.79 -11.04 3.81
C ASN A 78 2.64 -10.80 4.80
N VAL A 79 1.58 -10.13 4.37
CA VAL A 79 0.36 -9.94 5.18
C VAL A 79 -0.18 -11.29 5.66
N MET A 80 -0.27 -12.29 4.76
CA MET A 80 -0.74 -13.64 5.13
C MET A 80 0.20 -14.35 6.09
N ARG A 81 1.53 -14.16 5.96
CA ARG A 81 2.52 -14.74 6.88
C ARG A 81 2.32 -14.19 8.29
N ASP A 82 2.19 -12.86 8.42
CA ASP A 82 2.00 -12.20 9.70
C ASP A 82 0.67 -12.62 10.36
N MET A 83 -0.40 -12.77 9.58
CA MET A 83 -1.68 -13.29 10.06
C MET A 83 -1.59 -14.75 10.52
N ARG A 84 -0.79 -15.61 9.86
CA ARG A 84 -0.58 -17.00 10.30
C ARG A 84 0.14 -17.07 11.64
N GLY A 85 1.13 -16.21 11.89
CA GLY A 85 1.79 -16.09 13.20
C GLY A 85 0.78 -15.77 14.29
N VAL A 86 -0.03 -14.74 14.09
CA VAL A 86 -1.10 -14.34 15.01
C VAL A 86 -2.14 -15.46 15.21
N LEU A 87 -2.57 -16.14 14.13
CA LEU A 87 -3.52 -17.26 14.22
C LEU A 87 -2.93 -18.47 14.92
N HIS A 88 -1.63 -18.73 14.79
CA HIS A 88 -0.95 -19.81 15.50
C HIS A 88 -0.88 -19.53 17.01
N GLU A 89 -0.56 -18.32 17.41
CA GLU A 89 -0.58 -17.88 18.82
C GLU A 89 -2.01 -17.91 19.40
N ILE A 90 -3.01 -17.49 18.63
CA ILE A 90 -4.43 -17.54 19.02
C ILE A 90 -4.90 -18.98 19.18
N LYS A 91 -4.52 -19.90 18.29
CA LYS A 91 -4.87 -21.34 18.42
C LYS A 91 -4.26 -21.98 19.66
N GLN A 92 -3.10 -21.51 20.11
CA GLN A 92 -2.50 -21.99 21.35
C GLN A 92 -3.19 -21.42 22.61
N HIS A 93 -3.88 -20.26 22.52
CA HIS A 93 -4.36 -19.54 23.71
C HIS A 93 -5.87 -19.37 23.84
N SER A 94 -6.72 -19.82 22.95
CA SER A 94 -8.19 -19.91 23.10
C SER A 94 -9.02 -19.52 21.87
N THR A 95 -10.06 -20.30 21.59
CA THR A 95 -11.08 -20.11 20.55
C THR A 95 -11.96 -18.83 20.73
N LYS A 96 -11.83 -18.11 21.84
CA LYS A 96 -12.66 -16.94 22.17
C LYS A 96 -12.17 -15.60 21.61
N VAL A 97 -11.00 -15.57 20.97
CA VAL A 97 -10.40 -14.31 20.47
C VAL A 97 -10.82 -14.00 19.02
N LEU A 98 -11.20 -15.02 18.25
CA LEU A 98 -11.64 -14.83 16.85
C LEU A 98 -12.90 -13.94 16.72
N ASP A 99 -13.78 -13.97 17.71
CA ASP A 99 -15.02 -13.18 17.69
C ASP A 99 -14.78 -11.67 17.96
N LYS A 100 -13.62 -11.32 18.49
CA LYS A 100 -13.24 -9.93 18.83
C LYS A 100 -12.40 -9.21 17.75
N LEU A 101 -12.08 -9.90 16.64
CA LEU A 101 -11.33 -9.27 15.55
C LEU A 101 -12.20 -8.26 14.80
N PRO A 102 -11.65 -7.08 14.42
CA PRO A 102 -12.36 -6.10 13.59
C PRO A 102 -12.86 -6.71 12.29
N ALA A 103 -13.99 -6.20 11.77
CA ALA A 103 -14.62 -6.68 10.54
C ALA A 103 -13.67 -6.63 9.33
N SER A 104 -12.82 -5.61 9.24
CA SER A 104 -11.77 -5.46 8.23
C SER A 104 -10.75 -6.61 8.25
N VAL A 105 -10.38 -7.09 9.42
CA VAL A 105 -9.46 -8.22 9.58
C VAL A 105 -10.15 -9.54 9.23
N LYS A 106 -11.47 -9.67 9.50
CA LYS A 106 -12.26 -10.84 9.10
C LYS A 106 -12.43 -10.92 7.57
N GLU A 107 -12.67 -9.81 6.89
CA GLU A 107 -12.75 -9.76 5.41
C GLU A 107 -11.41 -10.11 4.76
N ILE A 108 -10.31 -9.58 5.29
CA ILE A 108 -8.95 -9.92 4.82
C ILE A 108 -8.67 -11.40 5.06
N ALA A 109 -9.06 -11.94 6.22
CA ALA A 109 -8.90 -13.35 6.54
C ALA A 109 -9.72 -14.26 5.61
N GLN A 110 -10.94 -13.89 5.26
CA GLN A 110 -11.81 -14.67 4.34
C GLN A 110 -11.28 -14.64 2.89
N LYS A 111 -10.83 -13.47 2.40
CA LYS A 111 -10.14 -13.36 1.10
C LYS A 111 -8.83 -14.14 1.10
N ALA A 112 -8.07 -14.09 2.20
CA ALA A 112 -6.83 -14.84 2.37
C ALA A 112 -7.08 -16.35 2.38
N GLU A 113 -8.17 -16.84 2.97
CA GLU A 113 -8.49 -18.27 3.02
C GLU A 113 -8.74 -18.87 1.63
N HIS A 114 -9.40 -18.11 0.74
CA HIS A 114 -9.59 -18.53 -0.66
C HIS A 114 -8.27 -18.52 -1.43
N THR A 115 -7.43 -17.52 -1.23
CA THR A 115 -6.10 -17.40 -1.88
C THR A 115 -5.09 -18.39 -1.28
N ILE A 116 -5.18 -18.69 0.01
CA ILE A 116 -4.34 -19.68 0.70
C ILE A 116 -4.57 -21.10 0.15
N LYS A 117 -5.82 -21.47 -0.16
CA LYS A 117 -6.11 -22.78 -0.77
C LYS A 117 -5.48 -22.93 -2.15
N THR A 118 -5.37 -21.85 -2.90
CA THR A 118 -4.76 -21.84 -4.24
C THR A 118 -3.22 -21.83 -4.20
N ILE A 119 -2.63 -21.18 -3.19
CA ILE A 119 -1.16 -21.08 -3.03
C ILE A 119 -0.59 -22.23 -2.18
N ALA A 120 -1.35 -22.82 -1.26
CA ALA A 120 -0.89 -23.90 -0.40
C ALA A 120 -0.60 -25.19 -1.16
N SER A 121 -1.09 -25.36 -2.38
CA SER A 121 -0.77 -26.48 -3.26
C SER A 121 0.63 -26.39 -3.90
N GLU A 122 1.33 -25.25 -3.80
CA GLU A 122 2.60 -25.02 -4.51
C GLU A 122 3.83 -24.83 -3.63
N SER A 123 3.73 -24.87 -2.30
CA SER A 123 4.93 -24.60 -1.49
C SER A 123 4.96 -25.30 -0.13
N GLU A 124 5.48 -26.54 -0.11
CA GLU A 124 5.89 -27.25 1.12
C GLU A 124 7.22 -26.74 1.72
N HIS A 125 7.86 -25.73 1.14
CA HIS A 125 9.17 -25.23 1.57
C HIS A 125 9.15 -23.73 1.88
N VAL A 126 8.27 -23.28 2.78
CA VAL A 126 8.43 -21.93 3.37
C VAL A 126 9.30 -22.03 4.61
N GLN A 127 10.61 -22.18 4.42
CA GLN A 127 11.60 -21.76 5.42
C GLN A 127 11.34 -20.30 5.77
N GLN A 128 11.61 -19.90 7.03
CA GLN A 128 11.60 -18.52 7.55
C GLN A 128 12.58 -17.64 6.75
N SER A 129 12.27 -17.32 5.50
CA SER A 129 13.04 -16.34 4.75
C SER A 129 12.64 -14.96 5.25
N LEU A 130 13.64 -14.16 5.60
CA LEU A 130 13.49 -12.75 5.89
C LEU A 130 12.70 -12.06 4.76
N SER A 131 11.88 -11.07 5.11
CA SER A 131 11.18 -10.28 4.10
C SER A 131 12.20 -9.53 3.22
N LEU A 132 11.79 -9.10 2.02
CA LEU A 132 12.63 -8.26 1.15
C LEU A 132 13.18 -7.04 1.91
N PHE A 133 12.35 -6.43 2.75
CA PHE A 133 12.72 -5.25 3.52
C PHE A 133 13.73 -5.56 4.62
N GLU A 134 13.61 -6.72 5.27
CA GLU A 134 14.59 -7.21 6.24
C GLU A 134 15.91 -7.55 5.58
N ASN A 135 15.90 -8.09 4.35
CA ASN A 135 17.12 -8.30 3.55
C ASN A 135 17.80 -6.98 3.18
N PHE A 136 17.05 -5.88 3.03
CA PHE A 136 17.61 -4.53 2.90
C PHE A 136 18.05 -3.92 4.24
N GLY A 137 17.90 -4.63 5.36
CA GLY A 137 18.33 -4.16 6.67
C GLY A 137 17.30 -3.32 7.43
N PHE A 138 16.03 -3.28 6.97
CA PHE A 138 14.93 -2.64 7.69
C PHE A 138 14.33 -3.57 8.75
N ALA A 139 14.04 -3.04 9.93
CA ALA A 139 13.17 -3.74 10.85
C ALA A 139 11.71 -3.58 10.39
N TYR A 140 11.14 -4.65 9.88
CA TYR A 140 9.77 -4.69 9.36
C TYR A 140 8.76 -4.84 10.49
N THR A 141 7.69 -4.05 10.43
CA THR A 141 6.52 -4.13 11.30
C THR A 141 5.27 -4.03 10.43
N GLY A 142 4.42 -5.01 10.46
CA GLY A 142 3.17 -4.99 9.68
C GLY A 142 2.37 -6.26 9.92
N ALA A 143 1.26 -6.57 9.28
CA ALA A 143 0.41 -5.59 8.63
C ALA A 143 -0.53 -4.94 9.67
N VAL A 144 -0.60 -3.63 9.72
CA VAL A 144 -1.43 -2.87 10.66
C VAL A 144 -2.63 -2.28 9.92
N ASP A 145 -3.82 -2.35 10.52
CA ASP A 145 -5.01 -1.68 9.98
C ASP A 145 -4.83 -0.15 10.07
N GLY A 146 -4.63 0.51 8.92
CA GLY A 146 -4.43 1.95 8.82
C GLY A 146 -5.68 2.79 9.14
N HIS A 147 -6.87 2.17 9.19
CA HIS A 147 -8.10 2.83 9.61
C HIS A 147 -8.35 2.73 11.12
N ASN A 148 -7.62 1.86 11.82
CA ASN A 148 -7.65 1.78 13.27
C ASN A 148 -6.63 2.75 13.89
N ILE A 149 -7.04 4.01 14.07
CA ILE A 149 -6.16 5.09 14.58
C ILE A 149 -5.58 4.75 15.95
N GLY A 150 -6.34 4.12 16.84
CA GLY A 150 -5.86 3.74 18.18
C GLY A 150 -4.68 2.75 18.11
N GLN A 151 -4.81 1.72 17.28
CA GLN A 151 -3.76 0.74 17.04
C GLN A 151 -2.54 1.40 16.36
N LEU A 152 -2.78 2.20 15.32
CA LEU A 152 -1.72 2.87 14.57
C LEU A 152 -0.88 3.79 15.47
N VAL A 153 -1.53 4.61 16.32
CA VAL A 153 -0.85 5.47 17.29
C VAL A 153 -0.01 4.65 18.28
N SER A 154 -0.53 3.52 18.76
CA SER A 154 0.19 2.64 19.68
C SER A 154 1.45 2.07 19.04
N VAL A 155 1.35 1.58 17.80
CA VAL A 155 2.49 1.05 17.03
C VAL A 155 3.53 2.15 16.77
N LEU A 156 3.10 3.34 16.34
CA LEU A 156 4.01 4.47 16.09
C LEU A 156 4.74 4.92 17.37
N LYS A 157 4.08 4.88 18.54
CA LYS A 157 4.74 5.17 19.84
C LYS A 157 5.86 4.16 20.16
N GLU A 158 5.68 2.89 19.82
CA GLU A 158 6.71 1.87 20.02
C GLU A 158 7.85 2.01 19.00
N LEU A 159 7.53 2.24 17.72
CA LEU A 159 8.53 2.45 16.68
C LEU A 159 9.38 3.71 16.95
N ARG A 160 8.79 4.75 17.55
CA ARG A 160 9.54 5.95 17.96
C ARG A 160 10.69 5.68 18.93
N LYS A 161 10.64 4.59 19.69
CA LYS A 161 11.69 4.22 20.66
C LYS A 161 12.84 3.44 20.02
N ARG A 162 12.65 2.93 18.80
CA ARG A 162 13.62 2.09 18.10
C ARG A 162 14.54 2.94 17.23
N GLU A 163 15.76 2.49 17.03
CA GLU A 163 16.77 3.12 16.19
C GLU A 163 16.97 2.33 14.87
N GLY A 164 17.60 2.99 13.90
CA GLY A 164 17.90 2.43 12.59
C GLY A 164 16.74 2.53 11.61
N PRO A 165 16.86 1.88 10.44
CA PRO A 165 15.84 1.89 9.40
C PRO A 165 14.67 1.00 9.79
N LEU A 166 13.47 1.58 9.82
CA LEU A 166 12.22 0.92 10.19
C LEU A 166 11.25 0.98 9.02
N LEU A 167 10.49 -0.09 8.79
CA LEU A 167 9.40 -0.11 7.83
C LEU A 167 8.11 -0.54 8.53
N LEU A 168 7.10 0.33 8.48
CA LEU A 168 5.74 0.07 8.94
C LEU A 168 4.84 -0.17 7.73
N HIS A 169 4.28 -1.36 7.63
CA HIS A 169 3.32 -1.73 6.59
C HIS A 169 1.91 -1.55 7.13
N ILE A 170 1.16 -0.62 6.56
CA ILE A 170 -0.24 -0.37 6.90
C ILE A 170 -1.15 -0.75 5.73
N ILE A 171 -2.28 -1.35 6.05
CA ILE A 171 -3.31 -1.72 5.08
C ILE A 171 -4.43 -0.69 5.16
N THR A 172 -4.80 -0.15 4.00
CA THR A 172 -5.90 0.80 3.90
C THR A 172 -6.84 0.42 2.74
N LYS A 173 -8.03 1.00 2.75
CA LYS A 173 -8.98 0.92 1.64
C LYS A 173 -9.08 2.28 0.97
N LYS A 174 -8.80 2.34 -0.33
CA LYS A 174 -8.90 3.58 -1.10
C LYS A 174 -10.35 4.09 -1.11
N GLY A 175 -10.53 5.38 -0.79
CA GLY A 175 -11.84 6.00 -0.72
C GLY A 175 -12.62 5.73 0.57
N HIS A 176 -12.02 5.04 1.56
CA HIS A 176 -12.70 4.66 2.81
C HIS A 176 -13.41 5.83 3.50
N GLY A 177 -14.65 5.61 3.90
CA GLY A 177 -15.49 6.62 4.53
C GLY A 177 -16.25 7.53 3.55
N TYR A 178 -16.01 7.40 2.24
CA TYR A 178 -16.78 8.11 1.20
C TYR A 178 -17.33 7.13 0.17
N GLN A 179 -18.59 6.79 0.28
CA GLN A 179 -19.25 5.71 -0.47
C GLN A 179 -19.03 5.80 -1.99
N LEU A 180 -19.08 7.00 -2.56
CA LEU A 180 -18.88 7.20 -4.00
C LEU A 180 -17.43 6.85 -4.43
N ALA A 181 -16.44 7.17 -3.60
CA ALA A 181 -15.05 6.82 -3.86
C ALA A 181 -14.75 5.34 -3.58
N GLU A 182 -15.46 4.73 -2.63
CA GLU A 182 -15.36 3.29 -2.40
C GLU A 182 -15.92 2.47 -3.57
N ASN A 183 -16.98 2.97 -4.22
CA ASN A 183 -17.63 2.33 -5.35
C ASN A 183 -16.85 2.51 -6.67
N ASP A 184 -16.16 3.65 -6.83
CA ASP A 184 -15.37 3.96 -8.03
C ASP A 184 -14.06 4.67 -7.66
N PRO A 185 -13.07 3.92 -7.09
CA PRO A 185 -11.82 4.49 -6.61
C PRO A 185 -10.93 5.04 -7.73
N VAL A 186 -11.14 4.63 -8.98
CA VAL A 186 -10.40 5.14 -10.14
C VAL A 186 -10.86 6.55 -10.46
N LYS A 187 -12.18 6.75 -10.60
CA LYS A 187 -12.78 8.07 -10.85
C LYS A 187 -12.45 9.09 -9.76
N TYR A 188 -12.44 8.64 -8.50
CA TYR A 188 -12.18 9.48 -7.34
C TYR A 188 -10.70 9.52 -6.91
N HIS A 189 -9.79 9.03 -7.75
CA HIS A 189 -8.36 9.15 -7.48
C HIS A 189 -7.90 10.62 -7.40
N ALA A 190 -8.44 11.48 -8.25
CA ALA A 190 -8.26 12.93 -8.20
C ALA A 190 -9.64 13.59 -8.05
N ILE A 191 -9.91 14.14 -6.88
CA ILE A 191 -11.17 14.84 -6.61
C ILE A 191 -11.06 16.25 -7.18
N GLY A 192 -11.79 16.51 -8.28
CA GLY A 192 -12.01 17.86 -8.78
C GLY A 192 -12.95 18.67 -7.86
N LYS A 193 -13.24 19.93 -8.23
CA LYS A 193 -14.28 20.71 -7.54
C LYS A 193 -15.59 19.89 -7.53
N GLN A 194 -16.07 19.55 -6.36
CA GLN A 194 -17.42 18.98 -6.26
C GLN A 194 -18.41 20.03 -6.77
N PRO A 195 -19.36 19.66 -7.64
CA PRO A 195 -20.46 20.53 -7.93
C PRO A 195 -21.17 20.87 -6.61
N ALA A 196 -21.50 22.14 -6.41
CA ALA A 196 -22.34 22.53 -5.28
C ALA A 196 -23.60 21.65 -5.28
N PRO A 197 -24.19 21.31 -4.10
CA PRO A 197 -25.43 20.57 -4.06
C PRO A 197 -26.39 21.22 -5.06
N GLU A 198 -26.86 20.45 -6.01
CA GLU A 198 -27.78 20.98 -7.05
C GLU A 198 -29.00 21.56 -6.34
N SER A 199 -29.14 22.87 -6.39
CA SER A 199 -30.42 23.50 -6.14
C SER A 199 -31.38 22.90 -7.18
N ALA A 200 -32.46 22.30 -6.72
CA ALA A 200 -33.49 21.70 -7.53
C ALA A 200 -33.94 22.73 -8.60
N GLY A 201 -33.45 22.58 -9.85
CA GLY A 201 -33.71 23.54 -10.92
C GLY A 201 -32.63 23.59 -12.02
N ALA A 202 -31.54 22.82 -11.89
CA ALA A 202 -30.48 22.81 -12.89
C ALA A 202 -30.99 22.14 -14.18
N THR A 203 -31.17 22.92 -15.23
CA THR A 203 -31.33 22.48 -16.64
C THR A 203 -30.32 21.39 -16.97
N GLN A 204 -30.78 20.28 -17.54
CA GLN A 204 -29.93 19.19 -18.03
C GLN A 204 -28.81 19.80 -18.92
N LYS A 205 -27.59 19.82 -18.42
CA LYS A 205 -26.43 20.18 -19.21
C LYS A 205 -26.31 19.17 -20.36
N GLN A 206 -26.28 19.68 -21.60
CA GLN A 206 -25.95 18.85 -22.74
C GLN A 206 -24.65 18.08 -22.46
N PRO A 207 -24.54 16.82 -22.88
CA PRO A 207 -23.32 16.05 -22.72
C PRO A 207 -22.15 16.83 -23.32
N ALA A 208 -21.10 17.05 -22.54
CA ALA A 208 -19.90 17.70 -23.02
C ALA A 208 -19.27 16.89 -24.16
N PRO A 209 -18.70 17.50 -25.18
CA PRO A 209 -17.99 16.77 -26.22
C PRO A 209 -16.85 15.94 -25.61
N PRO A 210 -16.50 14.80 -26.21
CA PRO A 210 -15.45 13.95 -25.70
C PRO A 210 -14.12 14.71 -25.68
N THR A 211 -13.32 14.47 -24.64
CA THR A 211 -11.96 15.03 -24.54
C THR A 211 -11.01 14.35 -25.55
N TYR A 212 -9.92 15.00 -25.90
CA TYR A 212 -8.89 14.39 -26.77
C TYR A 212 -8.37 13.07 -26.19
N THR A 213 -8.21 12.96 -24.88
CA THR A 213 -7.82 11.71 -24.19
C THR A 213 -8.83 10.59 -24.41
N GLN A 214 -10.12 10.88 -24.35
CA GLN A 214 -11.17 9.90 -24.59
C GLN A 214 -11.17 9.44 -26.06
N VAL A 215 -11.05 10.38 -27.02
CA VAL A 215 -11.01 10.08 -28.45
C VAL A 215 -9.79 9.23 -28.78
N PHE A 216 -8.60 9.64 -28.31
CA PHE A 216 -7.36 8.89 -28.55
C PHE A 216 -7.38 7.52 -27.88
N GLY A 217 -7.83 7.42 -26.62
CA GLY A 217 -7.95 6.15 -25.92
C GLY A 217 -8.89 5.17 -26.61
N GLN A 218 -10.04 5.64 -27.08
CA GLN A 218 -10.97 4.78 -27.85
C GLN A 218 -10.35 4.33 -29.16
N TRP A 219 -9.74 5.26 -29.91
CA TRP A 219 -9.05 4.92 -31.16
C TRP A 219 -7.96 3.86 -30.95
N LEU A 220 -7.16 3.99 -29.87
CA LEU A 220 -6.10 3.05 -29.54
C LEU A 220 -6.67 1.64 -29.23
N CYS A 221 -7.76 1.58 -28.48
CA CYS A 221 -8.46 0.32 -28.19
C CYS A 221 -8.99 -0.33 -29.48
N ASP A 222 -9.59 0.46 -30.39
CA ASP A 222 -10.12 -0.03 -31.67
C ASP A 222 -9.00 -0.56 -32.57
N GLN A 223 -7.85 0.13 -32.60
CA GLN A 223 -6.69 -0.32 -33.39
C GLN A 223 -6.08 -1.61 -32.80
N ALA A 224 -5.95 -1.71 -31.48
CA ALA A 224 -5.43 -2.91 -30.82
C ALA A 224 -6.38 -4.11 -30.98
N ALA A 225 -7.69 -3.89 -31.05
CA ALA A 225 -8.65 -4.94 -31.35
C ALA A 225 -8.56 -5.44 -32.81
N ALA A 226 -8.23 -4.53 -33.73
CA ALA A 226 -8.10 -4.85 -35.17
C ALA A 226 -6.75 -5.49 -35.52
N ASP A 227 -5.67 -5.16 -34.81
CA ASP A 227 -4.32 -5.68 -35.03
C ASP A 227 -3.66 -6.13 -33.72
N GLN A 228 -3.59 -7.43 -33.50
CA GLN A 228 -2.99 -8.04 -32.30
C GLN A 228 -1.48 -7.78 -32.14
N ARG A 229 -0.82 -7.23 -33.16
CA ARG A 229 0.60 -6.83 -33.08
C ARG A 229 0.77 -5.47 -32.42
N LEU A 230 -0.32 -4.69 -32.29
CA LEU A 230 -0.30 -3.39 -31.63
C LEU A 230 -0.37 -3.57 -30.12
N VAL A 231 0.66 -3.11 -29.43
CA VAL A 231 0.75 -3.10 -27.96
C VAL A 231 1.00 -1.66 -27.50
N ALA A 232 0.26 -1.22 -26.50
CA ALA A 232 0.49 0.08 -25.85
C ALA A 232 0.91 -0.16 -24.39
N ILE A 233 1.96 0.56 -23.97
CA ILE A 233 2.54 0.51 -22.62
C ILE A 233 2.42 1.88 -21.98
#